data_4c6fca6c6d38eab87dc6652bd0dcad4b
#
_entry.id   4c6fca6c6d38eab87dc6652bd0dcad4b
#
_cell.length_a   1.000
_cell.length_b   1.000
_cell.length_c   1.000
_cell.angle_alpha   90.00
_cell.angle_beta   90.00
_cell.angle_gamma   90.00
#
_symmetry.space_group_name_H-M   'P 1'
#
loop_
_entity.id
_entity.type
_entity.pdbx_description
1 polymer ?
#
loop_
_entity_poly.entity_id
_entity_poly.type
_entity_poly.pdbx_seq_one_letter_code
_entity_poly.pdbx_strand_id
1 'polypeptide(L)'
;MNIILLGYRGTGKSVISKLLSKQLKRGLYSLDAIIEEAVGILIPEIVSMWGWARFREIEAKIVEQVADEAKDAIIDCGGGVVLNDRNIKKLKETGKAVLLTAEFETL
;
A
#
# COMPACT_ATOMS: atom_id res chain seq x y z
N MET A 1 7.09 -12.03 -9.06
CA MET A 1 7.40 -11.29 -7.81
C MET A 1 6.72 -9.94 -7.81
N ASN A 2 6.03 -9.61 -6.73
CA ASN A 2 5.39 -8.31 -6.58
C ASN A 2 6.40 -7.22 -6.29
N ILE A 3 6.10 -5.99 -6.71
CA ILE A 3 6.88 -4.81 -6.37
C ILE A 3 6.07 -4.02 -5.36
N ILE A 4 6.62 -3.86 -4.16
CA ILE A 4 5.93 -3.22 -3.05
C ILE A 4 6.50 -1.82 -2.88
N LEU A 5 5.68 -0.80 -3.12
CA LEU A 5 6.11 0.58 -3.01
C LEU A 5 5.76 1.12 -1.63
N LEU A 6 6.78 1.53 -0.91
CA LEU A 6 6.67 2.14 0.41
C LEU A 6 7.09 3.60 0.32
N GLY A 7 6.51 4.46 1.12
CA GLY A 7 6.88 5.85 1.15
C GLY A 7 5.81 6.69 1.82
N TYR A 8 6.20 7.88 2.22
CA TYR A 8 5.29 8.81 2.86
C TYR A 8 4.48 9.58 1.84
N ARG A 9 3.42 10.21 2.31
CA ARG A 9 2.62 11.12 1.53
C ARG A 9 3.54 12.22 0.97
N GLY A 10 3.35 12.58 -0.30
CA GLY A 10 4.16 13.60 -0.95
C GLY A 10 5.43 13.09 -1.63
N THR A 11 5.66 11.79 -1.66
CA THR A 11 6.82 11.20 -2.35
C THR A 11 6.57 10.86 -3.82
N GLY A 12 5.37 11.17 -4.33
CA GLY A 12 5.02 10.81 -5.71
C GLY A 12 4.70 9.34 -5.89
N LYS A 13 4.51 8.59 -4.80
CA LYS A 13 4.30 7.15 -4.83
C LYS A 13 3.12 6.72 -5.71
N SER A 14 2.00 7.44 -5.65
CA SER A 14 0.83 7.12 -6.46
C SER A 14 1.10 7.28 -7.95
N VAL A 15 1.83 8.31 -8.34
CA VAL A 15 2.19 8.55 -9.74
C VAL A 15 3.15 7.47 -10.22
N ILE A 16 4.16 7.16 -9.42
CA ILE A 16 5.16 6.15 -9.77
C ILE A 16 4.52 4.77 -9.89
N SER A 17 3.61 4.41 -8.98
CA SER A 17 2.95 3.11 -9.00
C SER A 17 2.13 2.93 -10.29
N LYS A 18 1.43 3.97 -10.72
CA LYS A 18 0.66 3.94 -11.96
C LYS A 18 1.57 3.82 -13.19
N LEU A 19 2.67 4.56 -13.21
CA LEU A 19 3.63 4.50 -14.31
C LEU A 19 4.27 3.12 -14.41
N LEU A 20 4.70 2.54 -13.29
CA LEU A 20 5.29 1.21 -13.28
C LEU A 20 4.30 0.14 -13.72
N SER A 21 3.06 0.22 -13.24
CA SER A 21 2.01 -0.69 -13.64
C SER A 21 1.82 -0.69 -15.15
N LYS A 22 1.77 0.50 -15.74
CA LYS A 22 1.60 0.66 -17.17
C LYS A 22 2.81 0.15 -17.96
N GLN A 23 4.02 0.55 -17.55
CA GLN A 23 5.24 0.17 -18.27
C GLN A 23 5.54 -1.31 -18.19
N LEU A 24 5.32 -1.92 -17.03
CA LEU A 24 5.59 -3.34 -16.82
C LEU A 24 4.40 -4.23 -17.16
N LYS A 25 3.28 -3.63 -17.51
CA LYS A 25 2.01 -4.33 -17.79
C LYS A 25 1.62 -5.26 -16.65
N ARG A 26 1.72 -4.72 -15.42
CA ARG A 26 1.36 -5.43 -14.20
C ARG A 26 0.14 -4.81 -13.56
N GLY A 27 -0.65 -5.60 -12.85
CA GLY A 27 -1.77 -5.11 -12.07
C GLY A 27 -1.31 -4.17 -10.97
N LEU A 28 -2.18 -3.24 -10.57
CA LEU A 28 -1.91 -2.29 -9.50
C LEU A 28 -2.91 -2.50 -8.37
N TYR A 29 -2.36 -2.69 -7.15
CA TYR A 29 -3.16 -2.77 -5.92
C TYR A 29 -2.83 -1.53 -5.09
N SER A 30 -3.78 -0.62 -4.93
CA SER A 30 -3.64 0.49 -4.01
C SER A 30 -4.32 0.10 -2.70
N LEU A 31 -3.54 -0.10 -1.65
CA LEU A 31 -4.08 -0.58 -0.37
C LEU A 31 -5.11 0.38 0.21
N ASP A 32 -4.84 1.68 0.16
CA ASP A 32 -5.78 2.68 0.68
C ASP A 32 -7.11 2.64 -0.07
N ALA A 33 -7.06 2.55 -1.41
CA ALA A 33 -8.28 2.46 -2.22
C ALA A 33 -9.05 1.18 -1.92
N ILE A 34 -8.36 0.07 -1.72
CA ILE A 34 -8.98 -1.22 -1.39
C ILE A 34 -9.68 -1.15 -0.02
N ILE A 35 -9.03 -0.53 0.95
CA ILE A 35 -9.60 -0.34 2.28
C ILE A 35 -10.90 0.48 2.18
N GLU A 36 -10.85 1.60 1.48
CA GLU A 36 -12.02 2.47 1.33
C GLU A 36 -13.17 1.78 0.61
N GLU A 37 -12.86 1.00 -0.41
CA GLU A 37 -13.88 0.23 -1.12
C GLU A 37 -14.49 -0.85 -0.23
N ALA A 38 -13.66 -1.55 0.54
CA ALA A 38 -14.13 -2.63 1.40
C ALA A 38 -15.01 -2.12 2.55
N VAL A 39 -14.69 -0.96 3.12
CA VAL A 39 -15.42 -0.39 4.25
C VAL A 39 -16.59 0.48 3.77
N GLY A 40 -16.46 1.12 2.61
CA GLY A 40 -17.51 1.95 2.04
C GLY A 40 -17.45 3.42 2.45
N ILE A 41 -16.43 3.83 3.20
CA ILE A 41 -16.21 5.22 3.59
C ILE A 41 -14.73 5.56 3.45
N LEU A 42 -14.41 6.85 3.45
CA LEU A 42 -13.03 7.31 3.30
C LEU A 42 -12.20 7.05 4.56
N ILE A 43 -10.90 6.88 4.40
CA ILE A 43 -9.99 6.63 5.53
C ILE A 43 -10.11 7.67 6.64
N PRO A 44 -10.14 9.00 6.35
CA PRO A 44 -10.34 9.98 7.42
C PRO A 44 -11.61 9.75 8.23
N GLU A 45 -12.67 9.29 7.57
CA GLU A 45 -13.94 8.97 8.24
C GLU A 45 -13.82 7.71 9.10
N ILE A 46 -13.10 6.69 8.62
CA ILE A 46 -12.84 5.47 9.40
C ILE A 46 -12.15 5.82 10.70
N VAL A 47 -11.10 6.63 10.62
CA VAL A 47 -10.30 7.05 11.78
C VAL A 47 -11.15 7.91 12.72
N SER A 48 -11.93 8.83 12.18
CA SER A 48 -12.80 9.70 12.98
C SER A 48 -13.88 8.91 13.74
N MET A 49 -14.47 7.91 13.10
CA MET A 49 -15.57 7.13 13.70
C MET A 49 -15.07 6.03 14.64
N TRP A 50 -14.00 5.35 14.28
CA TRP A 50 -13.57 4.14 14.99
C TRP A 50 -12.16 4.19 15.56
N GLY A 51 -11.38 5.24 15.26
CA GLY A 51 -10.03 5.43 15.77
C GLY A 51 -8.96 4.72 14.96
N TRP A 52 -7.70 5.10 15.22
CA TRP A 52 -6.55 4.57 14.52
C TRP A 52 -6.33 3.07 14.73
N ALA A 53 -6.59 2.58 15.94
CA ALA A 53 -6.41 1.16 16.24
C ALA A 53 -7.28 0.29 15.33
N ARG A 54 -8.53 0.68 15.14
CA ARG A 54 -9.44 -0.05 14.25
C ARG A 54 -8.99 0.02 12.79
N PHE A 55 -8.55 1.19 12.36
CA PHE A 55 -8.02 1.35 11.01
C PHE A 55 -6.82 0.42 10.78
N ARG A 56 -5.89 0.34 11.73
CA ARG A 56 -4.72 -0.53 11.62
C ARG A 56 -5.09 -2.01 11.56
N GLU A 57 -6.13 -2.42 12.25
CA GLU A 57 -6.64 -3.78 12.15
C GLU A 57 -7.17 -4.09 10.76
N ILE A 58 -7.93 -3.16 10.19
CA ILE A 58 -8.49 -3.30 8.84
C ILE A 58 -7.35 -3.33 7.83
N GLU A 59 -6.40 -2.42 7.96
CA GLU A 59 -5.22 -2.36 7.10
C GLU A 59 -4.44 -3.67 7.10
N ALA A 60 -4.21 -4.25 8.28
CA ALA A 60 -3.47 -5.51 8.40
C ALA A 60 -4.18 -6.66 7.69
N LYS A 61 -5.50 -6.73 7.77
CA LYS A 61 -6.29 -7.75 7.08
C LYS A 61 -6.22 -7.58 5.56
N ILE A 62 -6.30 -6.35 5.09
CA ILE A 62 -6.20 -6.05 3.66
C ILE A 62 -4.81 -6.38 3.12
N VAL A 63 -3.76 -6.03 3.88
CA VAL A 63 -2.38 -6.38 3.52
C VAL A 63 -2.24 -7.89 3.34
N GLU A 64 -2.74 -8.67 4.29
CA GLU A 64 -2.66 -10.12 4.24
C GLU A 64 -3.38 -10.67 3.02
N GLN A 65 -4.58 -10.19 2.76
CA GLN A 65 -5.38 -10.58 1.61
C GLN A 65 -4.68 -10.26 0.29
N VAL A 66 -4.18 -9.05 0.14
CA VAL A 66 -3.49 -8.62 -1.07
C VAL A 66 -2.19 -9.41 -1.28
N ALA A 67 -1.43 -9.64 -0.21
CA ALA A 67 -0.19 -10.40 -0.29
C ALA A 67 -0.43 -11.82 -0.80
N ASP A 68 -1.55 -12.44 -0.40
CA ASP A 68 -1.90 -13.79 -0.84
C ASP A 68 -2.44 -13.81 -2.28
N GLU A 69 -3.10 -12.75 -2.69
CA GLU A 69 -3.84 -12.68 -3.95
C GLU A 69 -2.99 -12.16 -5.11
N ALA A 70 -2.15 -11.15 -4.86
CA ALA A 70 -1.39 -10.47 -5.89
C ALA A 70 -0.23 -11.31 -6.40
N LYS A 71 -0.08 -11.37 -7.74
CA LYS A 71 1.03 -12.06 -8.40
C LYS A 71 1.60 -11.16 -9.47
N ASP A 72 2.91 -10.94 -9.40
CA ASP A 72 3.63 -10.08 -10.34
C ASP A 72 2.97 -8.70 -10.49
N ALA A 73 2.49 -8.17 -9.38
CA ALA A 73 1.75 -6.91 -9.34
C ALA A 73 2.57 -5.80 -8.68
N ILE A 74 2.08 -4.58 -8.85
CA ILE A 74 2.58 -3.41 -8.12
C ILE A 74 1.64 -3.21 -6.93
N ILE A 75 2.18 -3.13 -5.72
CA ILE A 75 1.40 -2.89 -4.52
C ILE A 75 1.80 -1.52 -3.95
N ASP A 76 0.88 -0.57 -4.04
CA ASP A 76 1.05 0.78 -3.51
C ASP A 76 0.56 0.79 -2.06
N CYS A 77 1.50 0.88 -1.13
CA CYS A 77 1.19 0.83 0.31
C CYS A 77 0.96 2.21 0.88
N GLY A 78 0.01 2.34 1.79
CA GLY A 78 -0.18 3.56 2.57
C GLY A 78 1.03 3.82 3.48
N GLY A 79 1.21 5.07 3.88
CA GLY A 79 2.38 5.48 4.66
C GLY A 79 2.55 4.78 5.99
N GLY A 80 1.46 4.29 6.58
CA GLY A 80 1.49 3.63 7.88
C GLY A 80 1.73 2.12 7.87
N VAL A 81 1.79 1.51 6.68
CA VAL A 81 2.01 0.07 6.57
C VAL A 81 3.33 -0.36 7.23
N VAL A 82 4.35 0.47 7.15
CA VAL A 82 5.67 0.20 7.73
C VAL A 82 5.66 0.16 9.26
N LEU A 83 4.64 0.71 9.90
CA LEU A 83 4.53 0.72 11.37
C LEU A 83 4.25 -0.65 11.95
N ASN A 84 3.82 -1.60 11.14
CA ASN A 84 3.55 -2.96 11.56
C ASN A 84 4.50 -3.92 10.83
N ASP A 85 5.44 -4.49 11.56
CA ASP A 85 6.43 -5.40 11.00
C ASP A 85 5.80 -6.62 10.31
N ARG A 86 4.65 -7.07 10.80
CA ARG A 86 3.93 -8.18 10.19
C ARG A 86 3.48 -7.88 8.77
N ASN A 87 3.05 -6.62 8.53
CA ASN A 87 2.64 -6.19 7.20
C ASN A 87 3.81 -6.30 6.22
N ILE A 88 4.96 -5.78 6.61
CA ILE A 88 6.16 -5.80 5.78
C ILE A 88 6.63 -7.22 5.55
N LYS A 89 6.65 -8.04 6.58
CA LYS A 89 7.05 -9.44 6.47
C LYS A 89 6.16 -10.20 5.51
N LYS A 90 4.85 -10.04 5.64
CA LYS A 90 3.87 -10.71 4.80
C LYS A 90 4.02 -10.31 3.32
N LEU A 91 4.18 -9.01 3.07
CA LEU A 91 4.35 -8.51 1.70
C LEU A 91 5.66 -9.01 1.09
N LYS A 92 6.73 -9.07 1.86
CA LYS A 92 8.03 -9.53 1.37
C LYS A 92 8.08 -11.02 1.06
N GLU A 93 7.15 -11.81 1.55
CA GLU A 93 7.08 -13.23 1.20
C GLU A 93 6.91 -13.45 -0.30
N THR A 94 6.22 -12.53 -0.98
CA THR A 94 5.92 -12.66 -2.41
C THR A 94 6.42 -11.48 -3.24
N GLY A 95 7.14 -10.54 -2.63
CA GLY A 95 7.54 -9.33 -3.31
C GLY A 95 8.82 -8.72 -2.80
N LYS A 96 9.26 -7.68 -3.49
CA LYS A 96 10.42 -6.88 -3.15
C LYS A 96 9.97 -5.47 -2.79
N ALA A 97 10.38 -5.00 -1.62
CA ALA A 97 10.02 -3.67 -1.15
C ALA A 97 10.98 -2.61 -1.71
N VAL A 98 10.40 -1.51 -2.14
CA VAL A 98 11.15 -0.34 -2.64
C VAL A 98 10.66 0.87 -1.85
N LEU A 99 11.57 1.54 -1.17
CA LEU A 99 11.24 2.74 -0.40
C LEU A 99 11.48 3.99 -1.26
N LEU A 100 10.44 4.79 -1.42
CA LEU A 100 10.54 6.06 -2.10
C LEU A 100 10.77 7.16 -1.06
N THR A 101 11.72 8.04 -1.34
CA THR A 101 12.08 9.13 -0.43
C THR A 101 11.74 10.48 -1.03
N ALA A 102 11.66 11.51 -0.19
CA ALA A 102 11.39 12.87 -0.65
C ALA A 102 12.44 13.39 -1.64
N GLU A 103 13.67 12.95 -1.50
CA GLU A 103 14.77 13.32 -2.39
C GLU A 103 14.52 12.85 -3.83
N PHE A 104 13.82 11.74 -3.97
CA PHE A 104 13.47 11.20 -5.28
C PHE A 104 12.59 12.18 -6.06
N GLU A 105 11.74 12.92 -5.38
CA GLU A 105 10.83 13.87 -6.01
C GLU A 105 11.54 15.13 -6.52
N THR A 106 12.63 15.50 -5.89
CA THR A 106 13.34 16.74 -6.25
C THR A 106 14.21 16.57 -7.49
N LEU A 107 14.38 15.35 -7.93
CA LEU A 107 15.13 15.05 -9.13
C LEU A 107 14.27 15.23 -10.37
#